data_ff5be9b7261a49e4ea25cb7decef0c87
#
_entry.id   ff5be9b7261a49e4ea25cb7decef0c87
#
_cell.length_a   1.000
_cell.length_b   1.000
_cell.length_c   1.000
_cell.angle_alpha   90.00
_cell.angle_beta   90.00
_cell.angle_gamma   90.00
#
_symmetry.space_group_name_H-M   'P 1'
#
loop_
_entity.id
_entity.type
_entity.pdbx_description
1 polymer ?
#
loop_
_entity_poly.entity_id
_entity_poly.type
_entity_poly.pdbx_seq_one_letter_code
_entity_poly.pdbx_strand_id
1 'polypeptide(L)'
;SEKSEIIFDGGEQMSLFNEAEENANKEVREREKDVIVPEHKRKSKRTHEETFENLPIEEVIHEVEDKECPECGEQMETVGKEFVRDELVYVPARLFVRKHYAEVVKCTACGEDESKDNDYADVPSPVFRKAITPASMIPHSFCSTELLAHILYEKYVMAVPLERQS
;
A
#
# COMPACT_ATOMS: atom_id res chain seq x y z
N SER A 1 -22.47 10.59 -26.19
CA SER A 1 -23.37 11.08 -27.22
C SER A 1 -22.64 12.15 -28.01
N GLU A 2 -21.86 11.72 -29.00
CA GLU A 2 -21.22 12.64 -29.97
C GLU A 2 -22.24 13.03 -30.98
N LYS A 3 -22.51 14.36 -31.09
CA LYS A 3 -23.29 14.93 -32.13
C LYS A 3 -22.38 15.14 -33.33
N SER A 4 -22.61 14.39 -34.40
CA SER A 4 -22.02 14.65 -35.71
C SER A 4 -22.59 15.99 -36.21
N GLU A 5 -21.73 16.96 -36.51
CA GLU A 5 -22.10 18.19 -37.19
C GLU A 5 -22.45 17.87 -38.66
N ILE A 6 -23.71 17.94 -38.99
CA ILE A 6 -24.20 17.84 -40.36
C ILE A 6 -24.08 19.22 -40.96
N ILE A 7 -23.08 19.43 -41.81
CA ILE A 7 -23.01 20.64 -42.67
C ILE A 7 -23.89 20.38 -43.89
N PHE A 8 -25.05 21.03 -43.93
CA PHE A 8 -25.92 21.05 -45.10
C PHE A 8 -25.37 22.02 -46.13
N ASP A 9 -24.76 21.51 -47.18
CA ASP A 9 -24.72 22.20 -48.47
C ASP A 9 -25.22 21.22 -49.55
N GLY A 10 -26.14 21.68 -50.40
CA GLY A 10 -27.00 20.88 -51.24
C GLY A 10 -26.34 20.14 -52.43
N GLY A 11 -25.25 19.45 -52.17
CA GLY A 11 -24.62 18.50 -53.08
C GLY A 11 -24.60 17.13 -52.44
N GLU A 12 -24.85 16.08 -53.21
CA GLU A 12 -24.72 14.70 -52.74
C GLU A 12 -23.31 14.50 -52.19
N GLN A 13 -23.18 14.54 -50.89
CA GLN A 13 -21.95 14.21 -50.21
C GLN A 13 -21.74 12.70 -50.37
N MET A 14 -20.93 12.34 -51.34
CA MET A 14 -20.47 10.94 -51.47
C MET A 14 -19.66 10.61 -50.19
N SER A 15 -20.23 9.75 -49.40
CA SER A 15 -19.61 9.26 -48.15
C SER A 15 -18.35 8.46 -48.51
N LEU A 16 -17.21 9.14 -48.56
CA LEU A 16 -15.91 8.54 -48.84
C LEU A 16 -15.45 7.54 -47.72
N PHE A 17 -16.13 7.56 -46.58
CA PHE A 17 -15.79 6.74 -45.43
C PHE A 17 -16.76 5.57 -45.17
N ASN A 18 -17.92 5.56 -45.83
CA ASN A 18 -18.94 4.54 -45.58
C ASN A 18 -18.50 3.14 -46.03
N GLU A 19 -17.69 3.05 -47.03
CA GLU A 19 -17.21 1.76 -47.58
C GLU A 19 -16.15 1.16 -46.67
N ALA A 20 -15.31 1.98 -46.04
CA ALA A 20 -14.33 1.53 -45.04
C ALA A 20 -15.01 1.09 -43.74
N GLU A 21 -16.04 1.79 -43.26
CA GLU A 21 -16.82 1.43 -42.08
C GLU A 21 -17.68 0.19 -42.30
N GLU A 22 -18.29 0.00 -43.48
CA GLU A 22 -19.04 -1.17 -43.80
C GLU A 22 -18.15 -2.44 -43.89
N ASN A 23 -16.95 -2.29 -44.42
CA ASN A 23 -15.98 -3.37 -44.44
C ASN A 23 -15.42 -3.68 -43.05
N ALA A 24 -15.12 -2.68 -42.23
CA ALA A 24 -14.71 -2.87 -40.84
C ALA A 24 -15.80 -3.55 -40.00
N ASN A 25 -17.07 -3.16 -40.19
CA ASN A 25 -18.21 -3.76 -39.52
C ASN A 25 -18.47 -5.21 -39.95
N LYS A 26 -18.20 -5.59 -41.20
CA LYS A 26 -18.28 -6.98 -41.66
C LYS A 26 -17.20 -7.83 -41.04
N GLU A 27 -15.95 -7.35 -40.98
CA GLU A 27 -14.85 -8.07 -40.35
C GLU A 27 -15.05 -8.26 -38.85
N VAL A 28 -15.66 -7.26 -38.17
CA VAL A 28 -16.01 -7.36 -36.73
C VAL A 28 -17.10 -8.39 -36.49
N ARG A 29 -18.16 -8.43 -37.32
CA ARG A 29 -19.24 -9.42 -37.21
C ARG A 29 -18.78 -10.85 -37.52
N GLU A 30 -17.80 -11.06 -38.39
CA GLU A 30 -17.22 -12.38 -38.65
C GLU A 30 -16.27 -12.86 -37.53
N ARG A 31 -15.76 -11.94 -36.70
CA ARG A 31 -14.90 -12.23 -35.54
C ARG A 31 -15.65 -12.45 -34.24
N GLU A 32 -16.92 -12.10 -34.14
CA GLU A 32 -17.79 -12.41 -33.01
C GLU A 32 -18.24 -13.90 -33.02
N LYS A 33 -17.29 -14.83 -33.23
CA LYS A 33 -17.48 -16.18 -32.77
C LYS A 33 -17.24 -16.15 -31.28
N ASP A 34 -18.23 -16.57 -30.50
CA ASP A 34 -18.18 -16.70 -29.04
C ASP A 34 -16.83 -17.26 -28.60
N VAL A 35 -15.91 -16.42 -28.20
CA VAL A 35 -14.68 -16.82 -27.51
C VAL A 35 -15.12 -17.26 -26.13
N ILE A 36 -15.37 -18.55 -25.95
CA ILE A 36 -15.57 -19.13 -24.63
C ILE A 36 -14.26 -18.92 -23.88
N VAL A 37 -14.21 -17.86 -23.08
CA VAL A 37 -13.09 -17.62 -22.16
C VAL A 37 -13.22 -18.66 -21.06
N PRO A 38 -12.28 -19.62 -20.94
CA PRO A 38 -12.33 -20.59 -19.87
C PRO A 38 -12.25 -19.86 -18.52
N GLU A 39 -13.01 -20.34 -17.53
CA GLU A 39 -13.06 -19.78 -16.20
C GLU A 39 -11.65 -19.70 -15.60
N HIS A 40 -11.17 -18.50 -15.41
CA HIS A 40 -9.87 -18.25 -14.80
C HIS A 40 -9.98 -18.37 -13.28
N LYS A 41 -9.51 -19.48 -12.73
CA LYS A 41 -9.24 -19.54 -11.28
C LYS A 41 -8.14 -18.53 -10.94
N ARG A 42 -8.49 -17.43 -10.31
CA ARG A 42 -7.52 -16.49 -9.76
C ARG A 42 -6.65 -17.24 -8.76
N LYS A 43 -5.34 -17.28 -9.00
CA LYS A 43 -4.38 -17.72 -7.98
C LYS A 43 -4.59 -16.87 -6.75
N SER A 44 -4.66 -17.46 -5.56
CA SER A 44 -4.69 -16.70 -4.31
C SER A 44 -3.47 -15.78 -4.27
N LYS A 45 -3.66 -14.54 -3.83
CA LYS A 45 -2.52 -13.63 -3.62
C LYS A 45 -1.64 -14.23 -2.54
N ARG A 46 -0.33 -14.30 -2.79
CA ARG A 46 0.63 -14.66 -1.77
C ARG A 46 0.52 -13.68 -0.60
N THR A 47 0.67 -14.17 0.61
CA THR A 47 0.76 -13.32 1.79
C THR A 47 2.10 -12.57 1.78
N HIS A 48 2.21 -11.48 2.54
CA HIS A 48 3.48 -10.74 2.67
C HIS A 48 4.56 -11.66 3.26
N GLU A 49 4.20 -12.49 4.23
CA GLU A 49 5.10 -13.47 4.86
C GLU A 49 5.69 -14.45 3.86
N GLU A 50 4.87 -15.04 2.99
CA GLU A 50 5.33 -15.93 1.92
C GLU A 50 6.23 -15.23 0.90
N THR A 51 6.03 -13.92 0.71
CA THR A 51 6.82 -13.13 -0.23
C THR A 51 8.20 -12.80 0.34
N PHE A 52 8.30 -12.61 1.64
CA PHE A 52 9.52 -12.17 2.33
C PHE A 52 10.32 -13.30 2.99
N GLU A 53 9.84 -14.53 2.92
CA GLU A 53 10.39 -15.72 3.61
C GLU A 53 11.90 -15.90 3.41
N ASN A 54 12.42 -15.57 2.23
CA ASN A 54 13.83 -15.77 1.88
C ASN A 54 14.67 -14.49 1.95
N LEU A 55 14.13 -13.39 2.48
CA LEU A 55 14.85 -12.13 2.57
C LEU A 55 15.40 -11.91 3.97
N PRO A 56 16.60 -11.31 4.09
CA PRO A 56 17.11 -10.87 5.38
C PRO A 56 16.16 -9.86 6.02
N ILE A 57 15.99 -9.96 7.34
CA ILE A 57 15.11 -9.08 8.12
C ILE A 57 15.97 -8.19 9.02
N GLU A 58 15.70 -6.89 8.98
CA GLU A 58 16.25 -5.89 9.89
C GLU A 58 15.10 -5.30 10.73
N GLU A 59 15.22 -5.36 12.06
CA GLU A 59 14.23 -4.76 12.96
C GLU A 59 14.65 -3.33 13.32
N VAL A 60 13.73 -2.38 13.17
CA VAL A 60 13.90 -1.00 13.60
C VAL A 60 12.85 -0.69 14.66
N ILE A 61 13.31 -0.35 15.85
CA ILE A 61 12.45 0.02 16.97
C ILE A 61 12.47 1.54 17.07
N HIS A 62 11.31 2.18 16.94
CA HIS A 62 11.13 3.60 17.20
C HIS A 62 10.86 3.78 18.69
N GLU A 63 11.74 4.50 19.34
CA GLU A 63 11.62 4.79 20.78
C GLU A 63 10.74 6.02 21.02
N VAL A 64 10.12 6.08 22.19
CA VAL A 64 9.40 7.25 22.65
C VAL A 64 10.42 8.29 23.12
N GLU A 65 10.43 9.46 22.51
CA GLU A 65 11.38 10.53 22.83
C GLU A 65 11.19 11.09 24.24
N ASP A 66 9.94 11.21 24.68
CA ASP A 66 9.58 11.73 25.98
C ASP A 66 8.79 10.67 26.75
N LYS A 67 9.43 10.10 27.77
CA LYS A 67 8.86 9.05 28.64
C LYS A 67 8.21 9.61 29.90
N GLU A 68 7.94 10.92 29.97
CA GLU A 68 7.20 11.51 31.08
C GLU A 68 5.68 11.34 30.87
N CYS A 69 4.99 10.96 31.93
CA CYS A 69 3.53 10.83 31.91
C CYS A 69 2.89 12.21 31.82
N PRO A 70 1.98 12.44 30.84
CA PRO A 70 1.33 13.75 30.67
C PRO A 70 0.36 14.09 31.81
N GLU A 71 -0.04 13.15 32.64
CA GLU A 71 -1.00 13.35 33.73
C GLU A 71 -0.32 13.57 35.11
N CYS A 72 0.72 12.78 35.41
CA CYS A 72 1.35 12.84 36.73
C CYS A 72 2.83 13.28 36.72
N GLY A 73 3.47 13.36 35.53
CA GLY A 73 4.88 13.71 35.39
C GLY A 73 5.86 12.60 35.79
N GLU A 74 5.38 11.42 36.16
CA GLU A 74 6.23 10.27 36.49
C GLU A 74 6.82 9.64 35.24
N GLN A 75 7.97 8.96 35.40
CA GLN A 75 8.63 8.23 34.32
C GLN A 75 7.82 6.98 33.95
N MET A 76 7.51 6.83 32.67
CA MET A 76 6.78 5.69 32.12
C MET A 76 7.74 4.53 31.85
N GLU A 77 7.28 3.30 32.09
CA GLU A 77 8.04 2.08 31.82
C GLU A 77 7.69 1.51 30.46
N THR A 78 8.71 0.96 29.75
CA THR A 78 8.51 0.26 28.49
C THR A 78 7.82 -1.07 28.74
N VAL A 79 6.63 -1.25 28.21
CA VAL A 79 5.81 -2.47 28.35
C VAL A 79 5.99 -3.42 27.19
N GLY A 80 6.40 -2.90 26.02
CA GLY A 80 6.58 -3.73 24.84
C GLY A 80 6.80 -2.93 23.56
N LYS A 81 6.78 -3.64 22.44
CA LYS A 81 6.85 -3.05 21.10
C LYS A 81 5.64 -3.51 20.30
N GLU A 82 5.05 -2.60 19.56
CA GLU A 82 3.95 -2.88 18.65
C GLU A 82 4.45 -2.87 17.22
N PHE A 83 4.08 -3.89 16.44
CA PHE A 83 4.38 -3.95 15.02
C PHE A 83 3.65 -2.83 14.27
N VAL A 84 4.39 -2.09 13.45
CA VAL A 84 3.83 -0.98 12.66
C VAL A 84 3.68 -1.38 11.21
N ARG A 85 4.78 -1.78 10.57
CA ARG A 85 4.78 -2.19 9.15
C ARG A 85 6.05 -2.94 8.77
N ASP A 86 5.96 -3.68 7.68
CA ASP A 86 7.13 -4.15 6.93
C ASP A 86 7.48 -3.15 5.84
N GLU A 87 8.76 -2.99 5.57
CA GLU A 87 9.30 -2.15 4.51
C GLU A 87 10.36 -2.93 3.72
N LEU A 88 10.18 -3.05 2.41
CA LEU A 88 11.15 -3.68 1.54
C LEU A 88 12.19 -2.66 1.11
N VAL A 89 13.43 -2.86 1.54
CA VAL A 89 14.55 -1.93 1.31
C VAL A 89 15.49 -2.51 0.27
N TYR A 90 15.76 -1.72 -0.76
CA TYR A 90 16.77 -2.03 -1.76
C TYR A 90 18.00 -1.12 -1.58
N VAL A 91 19.10 -1.75 -1.27
CA VAL A 91 20.42 -1.12 -1.33
C VAL A 91 21.16 -1.80 -2.48
N PRO A 92 21.84 -1.10 -3.42
CA PRO A 92 22.47 -1.73 -4.56
C PRO A 92 23.22 -3.01 -4.19
N ALA A 93 22.86 -4.12 -4.88
CA ALA A 93 23.24 -5.50 -4.61
C ALA A 93 22.63 -6.16 -3.35
N ARG A 94 21.72 -5.51 -2.62
CA ARG A 94 21.08 -6.10 -1.43
C ARG A 94 19.60 -5.72 -1.37
N LEU A 95 18.74 -6.71 -1.18
CA LEU A 95 17.30 -6.56 -0.91
C LEU A 95 17.03 -7.19 0.44
N PHE A 96 16.32 -6.47 1.33
CA PHE A 96 15.97 -6.95 2.65
C PHE A 96 14.68 -6.32 3.15
N VAL A 97 14.07 -6.95 4.14
CA VAL A 97 12.84 -6.45 4.77
C VAL A 97 13.19 -5.74 6.08
N ARG A 98 12.75 -4.49 6.22
CA ARG A 98 12.83 -3.73 7.45
C ARG A 98 11.49 -3.77 8.16
N LYS A 99 11.47 -4.37 9.36
CA LYS A 99 10.29 -4.41 10.21
C LYS A 99 10.31 -3.25 11.18
N HIS A 100 9.32 -2.38 11.08
CA HIS A 100 9.17 -1.23 11.96
C HIS A 100 8.30 -1.58 13.16
N TYR A 101 8.82 -1.32 14.35
CA TYR A 101 8.12 -1.44 15.61
C TYR A 101 8.09 -0.10 16.32
N ALA A 102 6.99 0.19 16.98
CA ALA A 102 6.86 1.34 17.87
C ALA A 102 6.96 0.85 19.33
N GLU A 103 7.81 1.48 20.11
CA GLU A 103 7.85 1.29 21.56
C GLU A 103 6.53 1.73 22.20
N VAL A 104 6.04 0.96 23.14
CA VAL A 104 4.87 1.29 23.94
C VAL A 104 5.32 1.39 25.41
N VAL A 105 5.08 2.54 26.01
CA VAL A 105 5.36 2.81 27.41
C VAL A 105 4.07 2.99 28.20
N LYS A 106 4.08 2.58 29.45
CA LYS A 106 2.95 2.67 30.41
C LYS A 106 3.39 3.47 31.64
N CYS A 107 2.52 4.33 32.13
CA CYS A 107 2.69 4.96 33.41
C CYS A 107 2.30 3.97 34.53
N THR A 108 3.20 3.69 35.45
CA THR A 108 2.96 2.83 36.62
C THR A 108 2.16 3.56 37.69
N ALA A 109 2.40 4.85 37.88
CA ALA A 109 1.69 5.66 38.88
C ALA A 109 0.21 5.90 38.59
N CYS A 110 -0.17 6.01 37.28
CA CYS A 110 -1.56 6.22 36.89
C CYS A 110 -2.36 4.93 36.66
N GLY A 111 -1.78 3.75 36.92
CA GLY A 111 -2.38 2.48 36.50
C GLY A 111 -2.29 1.34 37.52
N GLU A 112 -2.06 1.66 38.78
CA GLU A 112 -2.19 0.64 39.83
C GLU A 112 -3.64 0.64 40.27
N ASP A 113 -4.42 -0.31 39.76
CA ASP A 113 -5.30 -1.22 40.50
C ASP A 113 -6.24 -1.96 39.57
N GLU A 114 -5.82 -3.12 39.14
CA GLU A 114 -6.77 -4.20 38.86
C GLU A 114 -7.18 -4.86 40.16
N SER A 115 -7.80 -4.14 41.07
CA SER A 115 -8.57 -4.77 42.13
C SER A 115 -9.94 -5.12 41.58
N LYS A 116 -10.12 -6.42 41.38
CA LYS A 116 -11.28 -7.11 40.81
C LYS A 116 -12.55 -7.01 41.63
N ASP A 117 -12.89 -5.98 42.33
CA ASP A 117 -14.13 -5.89 43.08
C ASP A 117 -14.47 -4.45 43.46
N ASN A 118 -14.85 -3.61 42.48
CA ASN A 118 -15.61 -2.42 42.86
C ASN A 118 -16.46 -1.88 41.69
N ASP A 119 -17.76 -1.88 41.89
CA ASP A 119 -18.82 -1.28 41.07
C ASP A 119 -18.82 0.26 41.07
N TYR A 120 -17.64 0.92 41.04
CA TYR A 120 -17.57 2.38 41.00
C TYR A 120 -16.75 2.87 39.80
N ALA A 121 -17.43 3.68 39.00
CA ALA A 121 -17.09 4.18 37.69
C ALA A 121 -16.03 5.30 37.66
N ASP A 122 -14.96 5.24 38.44
CA ASP A 122 -13.91 6.28 38.44
C ASP A 122 -12.49 5.70 38.76
N VAL A 123 -12.17 4.57 38.16
CA VAL A 123 -10.78 4.08 38.23
C VAL A 123 -10.00 4.73 37.10
N PRO A 124 -8.92 5.50 37.36
CA PRO A 124 -8.11 6.10 36.31
C PRO A 124 -7.52 5.01 35.42
N SER A 125 -7.85 5.08 34.14
CA SER A 125 -7.33 4.15 33.13
C SER A 125 -5.81 4.31 33.02
N PRO A 126 -5.03 3.22 32.87
CA PRO A 126 -3.59 3.34 32.70
C PRO A 126 -3.25 4.16 31.45
N VAL A 127 -2.34 5.12 31.61
CA VAL A 127 -1.88 5.97 30.51
C VAL A 127 -0.81 5.25 29.71
N PHE A 128 -1.08 5.05 28.43
CA PHE A 128 -0.13 4.49 27.48
C PHE A 128 0.33 5.54 26.49
N ARG A 129 1.60 5.53 26.16
CA ARG A 129 2.16 6.31 25.04
C ARG A 129 2.86 5.38 24.06
N LYS A 130 2.72 5.70 22.79
CA LYS A 130 3.34 4.96 21.69
C LYS A 130 4.29 5.89 20.93
N ALA A 131 5.42 5.37 20.53
CA ALA A 131 6.39 6.10 19.73
C ALA A 131 5.79 6.58 18.42
N ILE A 132 6.17 7.77 17.99
CA ILE A 132 5.81 8.32 16.69
C ILE A 132 6.67 7.65 15.61
N THR A 133 6.05 7.05 14.63
CA THR A 133 6.74 6.41 13.52
C THR A 133 6.62 7.24 12.25
N PRO A 134 7.69 7.35 11.44
CA PRO A 134 7.61 8.02 10.15
C PRO A 134 6.55 7.37 9.26
N ALA A 135 5.79 8.18 8.54
CA ALA A 135 4.82 7.69 7.57
C ALA A 135 5.51 7.00 6.40
N SER A 136 4.88 5.97 5.82
CA SER A 136 5.36 5.38 4.58
C SER A 136 5.18 6.35 3.42
N MET A 137 6.11 6.33 2.44
CA MET A 137 6.03 7.17 1.25
C MET A 137 4.74 6.91 0.44
N ILE A 138 4.37 5.64 0.32
CA ILE A 138 3.14 5.21 -0.35
C ILE A 138 2.27 4.51 0.69
N PRO A 139 1.07 5.04 1.00
CA PRO A 139 0.16 4.41 1.94
C PRO A 139 -0.18 2.97 1.52
N HIS A 140 -0.23 2.07 2.49
CA HIS A 140 -0.55 0.65 2.30
C HIS A 140 0.42 -0.12 1.40
N SER A 141 1.63 0.41 1.16
CA SER A 141 2.70 -0.26 0.42
C SER A 141 3.85 -0.63 1.35
N PHE A 142 4.51 -1.74 1.04
CA PHE A 142 5.78 -2.15 1.66
C PHE A 142 7.01 -1.57 0.95
N CYS A 143 6.81 -0.69 -0.03
CA CYS A 143 7.89 -0.11 -0.81
C CYS A 143 8.60 0.99 0.00
N SER A 144 9.90 0.81 0.23
CA SER A 144 10.74 1.85 0.83
C SER A 144 11.02 2.98 -0.17
N THR A 145 11.52 4.10 0.35
CA THR A 145 11.94 5.23 -0.48
C THR A 145 13.07 4.85 -1.43
N GLU A 146 14.02 4.03 -0.95
CA GLU A 146 15.17 3.55 -1.72
C GLU A 146 14.74 2.60 -2.84
N LEU A 147 13.82 1.68 -2.54
CA LEU A 147 13.27 0.78 -3.55
C LEU A 147 12.48 1.56 -4.61
N LEU A 148 11.66 2.52 -4.19
CA LEU A 148 10.92 3.38 -5.13
C LEU A 148 11.87 4.16 -6.04
N ALA A 149 12.92 4.76 -5.48
CA ALA A 149 13.91 5.49 -6.25
C ALA A 149 14.61 4.61 -7.29
N HIS A 150 14.94 3.37 -6.91
CA HIS A 150 15.53 2.39 -7.83
C HIS A 150 14.56 2.04 -8.98
N ILE A 151 13.31 1.72 -8.68
CA ILE A 151 12.29 1.41 -9.69
C ILE A 151 12.11 2.57 -10.68
N LEU A 152 12.07 3.79 -10.18
CA LEU A 152 11.94 4.99 -11.03
C LEU A 152 13.18 5.22 -11.89
N TYR A 153 14.37 5.03 -11.32
CA TYR A 153 15.62 5.13 -12.06
C TYR A 153 15.68 4.12 -13.21
N GLU A 154 15.41 2.85 -12.92
CA GLU A 154 15.37 1.79 -13.93
C GLU A 154 14.36 2.11 -15.05
N LYS A 155 13.17 2.58 -14.68
CA LYS A 155 12.12 2.89 -15.65
C LYS A 155 12.44 4.09 -16.53
N TYR A 156 12.91 5.20 -15.96
CA TYR A 156 13.00 6.48 -16.66
C TYR A 156 14.40 6.80 -17.17
N VAL A 157 15.44 6.31 -16.51
CA VAL A 157 16.84 6.54 -16.92
C VAL A 157 17.36 5.37 -17.74
N MET A 158 17.14 4.15 -17.27
CA MET A 158 17.62 2.94 -17.94
C MET A 158 16.64 2.39 -18.98
N ALA A 159 15.44 3.00 -19.10
CA ALA A 159 14.36 2.59 -20.00
C ALA A 159 13.94 1.10 -19.86
N VAL A 160 14.08 0.53 -18.65
CA VAL A 160 13.65 -0.83 -18.35
C VAL A 160 12.16 -0.84 -18.00
N PRO A 161 11.30 -1.54 -18.75
CA PRO A 161 9.88 -1.65 -18.44
C PRO A 161 9.67 -2.31 -17.07
N LEU A 162 8.62 -1.91 -16.34
CA LEU A 162 8.31 -2.46 -15.00
C LEU A 162 8.18 -3.99 -14.99
N GLU A 163 7.67 -4.58 -16.08
CA GLU A 163 7.52 -6.02 -16.25
C GLU A 163 8.86 -6.79 -16.27
N ARG A 164 9.96 -6.10 -16.51
CA ARG A 164 11.32 -6.68 -16.56
C ARG A 164 12.16 -6.38 -15.32
N GLN A 165 11.59 -5.60 -14.38
CA GLN A 165 12.26 -5.27 -13.12
C GLN A 165 11.97 -6.28 -12.00
N SER A 166 11.27 -7.37 -12.30
CA SER A 166 10.88 -8.43 -11.35
C SER A 166 11.90 -9.55 -11.28
#